data_04940fddcb136591e64719652a0f29ca
#
_entry.id   04940fddcb136591e64719652a0f29ca
#
_cell.length_a   1.000
_cell.length_b   1.000
_cell.length_c   1.000
_cell.angle_alpha   90.00
_cell.angle_beta   90.00
_cell.angle_gamma   90.00
#
_symmetry.space_group_name_H-M   'P 1'
#
loop_
_entity.id
_entity.type
_entity.pdbx_description
1 polymer ?
#
loop_
_entity_poly.entity_id
_entity_poly.type
_entity_poly.pdbx_seq_one_letter_code
_entity_poly.pdbx_strand_id
1 'polypeptide(L)'
;MEINTRKESNVDVISVKGRMDAVSFPEFDKEMAELMAGGGKNFIIDFGELDYISSAGLRSILAAAKKLKEKEGKLLLASLKDVVKEVFEISGFSSIIPIYESTESALSQF
;
A
#
# COMPACT_ATOMS: atom_id res chain seq x y z
N MET A 1 11.24 7.77 -5.93
CA MET A 1 9.91 7.12 -5.85
C MET A 1 8.87 8.02 -6.49
N GLU A 2 7.96 7.44 -7.24
CA GLU A 2 6.89 8.18 -7.89
C GLU A 2 5.56 7.64 -7.38
N ILE A 3 4.65 8.53 -7.00
CA ILE A 3 3.34 8.14 -6.45
C ILE A 3 2.24 8.76 -7.30
N ASN A 4 1.29 7.95 -7.72
CA ASN A 4 0.09 8.40 -8.42
C ASN A 4 -1.13 7.87 -7.69
N THR A 5 -2.14 8.71 -7.54
CA THR A 5 -3.38 8.33 -6.86
C THR A 5 -4.58 8.52 -7.77
N ARG A 6 -5.57 7.65 -7.63
CA ARG A 6 -6.85 7.79 -8.33
C ARG A 6 -7.97 7.23 -7.46
N LYS A 7 -9.17 7.65 -7.74
CA LYS A 7 -10.37 7.19 -7.03
C LYS A 7 -11.13 6.21 -7.91
N GLU A 8 -11.45 5.05 -7.35
CA GLU A 8 -12.30 4.05 -7.97
C GLU A 8 -13.47 3.77 -7.02
N SER A 9 -14.65 4.34 -7.33
CA SER A 9 -15.78 4.36 -6.40
C SER A 9 -15.36 5.02 -5.08
N ASN A 10 -15.46 4.31 -3.97
CA ASN A 10 -15.04 4.85 -2.66
C ASN A 10 -13.66 4.33 -2.24
N VAL A 11 -12.86 3.84 -3.19
CA VAL A 11 -11.53 3.28 -2.92
C VAL A 11 -10.46 4.20 -3.50
N ASP A 12 -9.45 4.52 -2.70
CA ASP A 12 -8.28 5.25 -3.17
C ASP A 12 -7.24 4.23 -3.64
N VAL A 13 -6.85 4.31 -4.91
CA VAL A 13 -5.80 3.45 -5.47
C VAL A 13 -4.52 4.27 -5.59
N ILE A 14 -3.49 3.79 -4.89
CA ILE A 14 -2.18 4.46 -4.87
C ILE A 14 -1.18 3.58 -5.61
N SER A 15 -0.63 4.09 -6.71
CA SER A 15 0.41 3.40 -7.47
C SER A 15 1.76 3.95 -7.04
N VAL A 16 2.68 3.07 -6.67
CA VAL A 16 4.03 3.44 -6.21
C VAL A 16 5.06 2.82 -7.15
N LYS A 17 5.93 3.66 -7.70
CA LYS A 17 6.94 3.25 -8.67
C LYS A 17 8.33 3.51 -8.14
N GLY A 18 9.25 2.58 -8.40
CA GLY A 18 10.66 2.72 -8.10
C GLY A 18 11.07 2.04 -6.81
N ARG A 19 11.60 2.79 -5.87
CA ARG A 19 12.17 2.25 -4.63
C ARG A 19 11.51 2.92 -3.42
N MET A 20 11.04 2.11 -2.50
CA MET A 20 10.51 2.59 -1.23
C MET A 20 11.51 2.23 -0.12
N ASP A 21 12.29 3.20 0.31
CA ASP A 21 13.37 3.01 1.27
C ASP A 21 13.34 4.08 2.36
N ALA A 22 14.39 4.13 3.20
CA ALA A 22 14.45 5.06 4.32
C ALA A 22 14.43 6.54 3.89
N VAL A 23 14.85 6.83 2.65
CA VAL A 23 14.85 8.22 2.12
C VAL A 23 13.49 8.58 1.54
N SER A 24 12.84 7.65 0.85
CA SER A 24 11.62 7.92 0.09
C SER A 24 10.31 7.67 0.85
N PHE A 25 10.29 6.79 1.88
CA PHE A 25 9.04 6.45 2.55
C PHE A 25 8.28 7.65 3.16
N PRO A 26 8.94 8.75 3.61
CA PRO A 26 8.19 9.88 4.14
C PRO A 26 7.23 10.51 3.14
N GLU A 27 7.54 10.45 1.85
CA GLU A 27 6.65 10.93 0.79
C GLU A 27 5.37 10.10 0.72
N PHE A 28 5.51 8.78 0.88
CA PHE A 28 4.35 7.89 0.95
C PHE A 28 3.51 8.17 2.20
N ASP A 29 4.15 8.33 3.36
CA ASP A 29 3.47 8.63 4.60
C ASP A 29 2.66 9.92 4.52
N LYS A 30 3.24 10.94 3.89
CA LYS A 30 2.57 12.22 3.69
C LYS A 30 1.32 12.06 2.81
N GLU A 31 1.44 11.35 1.70
CA GLU A 31 0.33 11.11 0.79
C GLU A 31 -0.81 10.36 1.48
N MET A 32 -0.47 9.30 2.23
CA MET A 32 -1.45 8.55 2.99
C MET A 32 -2.15 9.41 4.04
N ALA A 33 -1.38 10.22 4.77
CA ALA A 33 -1.94 11.10 5.80
C ALA A 33 -2.92 12.10 5.20
N GLU A 34 -2.59 12.69 4.05
CA GLU A 34 -3.46 13.64 3.37
C GLU A 34 -4.76 12.98 2.91
N LEU A 35 -4.68 11.79 2.32
CA LEU A 35 -5.86 11.07 1.86
C LEU A 35 -6.76 10.64 3.02
N MET A 36 -6.17 10.19 4.12
CA MET A 36 -6.93 9.83 5.32
C MET A 36 -7.58 11.05 5.97
N ALA A 37 -6.88 12.18 6.00
CA ALA A 37 -7.43 13.44 6.53
C ALA A 37 -8.61 13.92 5.71
N GLY A 38 -8.63 13.62 4.41
CA GLY A 38 -9.75 13.92 3.52
C GLY A 38 -10.91 12.94 3.61
N GLY A 39 -10.86 11.98 4.53
CA GLY A 39 -11.93 11.00 4.75
C GLY A 39 -11.71 9.63 4.10
N GLY A 40 -10.58 9.42 3.43
CA GLY A 40 -10.27 8.12 2.83
C GLY A 40 -10.05 7.06 3.89
N LYS A 41 -10.61 5.87 3.69
CA LYS A 41 -10.42 4.74 4.59
C LYS A 41 -10.34 3.40 3.87
N ASN A 42 -10.59 3.35 2.57
CA ASN A 42 -10.46 2.14 1.77
C ASN A 42 -9.39 2.37 0.73
N PHE A 43 -8.32 1.59 0.78
CA PHE A 43 -7.13 1.80 -0.03
C PHE A 43 -6.65 0.53 -0.70
N ILE A 44 -6.16 0.68 -1.92
CA ILE A 44 -5.36 -0.34 -2.61
C ILE A 44 -4.03 0.31 -2.94
N ILE A 45 -2.93 -0.35 -2.58
CA ILE A 45 -1.62 0.09 -3.01
C ILE A 45 -1.16 -0.83 -4.13
N ASP A 46 -0.99 -0.26 -5.32
CA ASP A 46 -0.51 -0.97 -6.50
C ASP A 46 1.01 -0.85 -6.56
N PHE A 47 1.69 -1.96 -6.33
CA PHE A 47 3.14 -2.06 -6.36
C PHE A 47 3.68 -2.67 -7.66
N GLY A 48 2.87 -2.65 -8.72
CA GLY A 48 3.26 -3.26 -10.00
C GLY A 48 4.56 -2.73 -10.58
N GLU A 49 4.94 -1.51 -10.23
CA GLU A 49 6.18 -0.89 -10.70
C GLU A 49 7.16 -0.62 -9.56
N LEU A 50 6.96 -1.20 -8.39
CA LEU A 50 7.89 -1.09 -7.28
C LEU A 50 8.98 -2.16 -7.41
N ASP A 51 10.24 -1.71 -7.41
CA ASP A 51 11.39 -2.59 -7.60
C ASP A 51 12.04 -3.03 -6.29
N TYR A 52 11.81 -2.29 -5.22
CA TYR A 52 12.46 -2.53 -3.95
C TYR A 52 11.69 -1.90 -2.79
N ILE A 53 11.65 -2.58 -1.66
CA ILE A 53 11.11 -2.04 -0.41
C ILE A 53 12.06 -2.39 0.74
N SER A 54 12.41 -1.38 1.55
CA SER A 54 13.26 -1.54 2.73
C SER A 54 12.43 -1.87 3.97
N SER A 55 13.12 -2.18 5.08
CA SER A 55 12.46 -2.37 6.38
C SER A 55 11.68 -1.12 6.80
N ALA A 56 12.21 0.06 6.53
CA ALA A 56 11.52 1.31 6.82
C ALA A 56 10.24 1.44 5.99
N GLY A 57 10.32 1.08 4.70
CA GLY A 57 9.14 1.07 3.83
C GLY A 57 8.09 0.07 4.29
N LEU A 58 8.51 -1.13 4.68
CA LEU A 58 7.58 -2.14 5.22
C LEU A 58 6.86 -1.63 6.47
N ARG A 59 7.59 -1.00 7.39
CA ARG A 59 6.99 -0.45 8.61
C ARG A 59 5.99 0.66 8.29
N SER A 60 6.27 1.46 7.28
CA SER A 60 5.36 2.50 6.81
C SER A 60 4.04 1.91 6.32
N ILE A 61 4.11 0.85 5.51
CA ILE A 61 2.92 0.16 5.02
C ILE A 61 2.13 -0.44 6.19
N LEU A 62 2.82 -1.10 7.12
CA LEU A 62 2.18 -1.70 8.28
C LEU A 62 1.50 -0.65 9.16
N ALA A 63 2.15 0.49 9.37
CA ALA A 63 1.58 1.59 10.14
C ALA A 63 0.31 2.13 9.50
N ALA A 64 0.30 2.27 8.17
CA ALA A 64 -0.89 2.70 7.44
C ALA A 64 -2.04 1.70 7.60
N ALA A 65 -1.73 0.41 7.49
CA ALA A 65 -2.75 -0.64 7.68
C ALA A 65 -3.37 -0.59 9.07
N LYS A 66 -2.55 -0.40 10.10
CA LYS A 66 -3.03 -0.30 11.49
C LYS A 66 -3.92 0.92 11.71
N LYS A 67 -3.52 2.07 11.18
CA LYS A 67 -4.32 3.29 11.30
C LYS A 67 -5.67 3.16 10.63
N LEU A 68 -5.70 2.52 9.46
CA LEU A 68 -6.94 2.30 8.73
C LEU A 68 -7.86 1.33 9.48
N LYS A 69 -7.30 0.30 10.08
CA LYS A 69 -8.08 -0.65 10.87
C LYS A 69 -8.76 0.05 12.05
N GLU A 70 -8.08 0.98 12.71
CA GLU A 70 -8.65 1.78 13.79
C GLU A 70 -9.82 2.64 13.33
N LYS A 71 -9.84 3.02 12.07
CA LYS A 71 -10.92 3.82 11.46
C LYS A 71 -11.97 2.96 10.77
N GLU A 72 -11.92 1.65 10.99
CA GLU A 72 -12.79 0.69 10.31
C GLU A 72 -12.59 0.71 8.79
N GLY A 73 -11.37 1.05 8.37
CA GLY A 73 -10.99 1.05 6.97
C GLY A 73 -10.27 -0.23 6.57
N LYS A 74 -9.83 -0.27 5.33
CA LYS A 74 -9.21 -1.46 4.75
C LYS A 74 -8.05 -1.07 3.84
N LEU A 75 -6.93 -1.81 3.95
CA LEU A 75 -5.78 -1.66 3.07
C LEU A 75 -5.49 -3.00 2.41
N LEU A 76 -5.46 -3.00 1.08
CA LEU A 76 -5.08 -4.17 0.28
C LEU A 76 -3.88 -3.81 -0.58
N LEU A 77 -3.04 -4.81 -0.88
CA LEU A 77 -1.91 -4.65 -1.78
C LEU A 77 -2.19 -5.38 -3.08
N ALA A 78 -1.66 -4.89 -4.19
CA ALA A 78 -1.91 -5.47 -5.50
C ALA A 78 -0.67 -5.45 -6.38
N SER A 79 -0.56 -6.45 -7.24
CA SER A 79 0.40 -6.50 -8.34
C SER A 79 1.87 -6.55 -7.93
N LEU A 80 2.18 -7.06 -6.75
CA LEU A 80 3.57 -7.11 -6.26
C LEU A 80 4.45 -7.96 -7.18
N LYS A 81 5.61 -7.42 -7.54
CA LYS A 81 6.66 -8.20 -8.19
C LYS A 81 7.16 -9.26 -7.22
N ASP A 82 7.63 -10.38 -7.74
CA ASP A 82 8.06 -11.51 -6.91
C ASP A 82 9.06 -11.13 -5.82
N VAL A 83 10.02 -10.28 -6.13
CA VAL A 83 11.04 -9.87 -5.17
C VAL A 83 10.47 -9.06 -4.01
N VAL A 84 9.46 -8.24 -4.28
CA VAL A 84 8.78 -7.46 -3.25
C VAL A 84 7.80 -8.34 -2.47
N LYS A 85 7.08 -9.20 -3.16
CA LYS A 85 6.15 -10.13 -2.54
C LYS A 85 6.86 -11.04 -1.54
N GLU A 86 8.05 -11.54 -1.90
CA GLU A 86 8.87 -12.37 -1.04
C GLU A 86 9.22 -11.65 0.27
N VAL A 87 9.51 -10.37 0.21
CA VAL A 87 9.82 -9.58 1.41
C VAL A 87 8.61 -9.55 2.36
N PHE A 88 7.41 -9.35 1.84
CA PHE A 88 6.18 -9.39 2.64
C PHE A 88 5.94 -10.78 3.22
N GLU A 89 6.20 -11.83 2.46
CA GLU A 89 6.01 -13.20 2.91
C GLU A 89 7.01 -13.59 4.01
N ILE A 90 8.29 -13.30 3.82
CA ILE A 90 9.35 -13.62 4.78
C ILE A 90 9.16 -12.85 6.09
N SER A 91 8.74 -11.61 6.01
CA SER A 91 8.52 -10.78 7.21
C SER A 91 7.24 -11.17 7.96
N GLY A 92 6.38 -11.98 7.38
CA GLY A 92 5.09 -12.35 7.96
C GLY A 92 3.99 -11.33 7.72
N PHE A 93 4.28 -10.22 7.05
CA PHE A 93 3.30 -9.15 6.83
C PHE A 93 2.20 -9.56 5.85
N SER A 94 2.45 -10.55 4.99
CA SER A 94 1.42 -11.07 4.08
C SER A 94 0.24 -11.72 4.82
N SER A 95 0.44 -12.12 6.06
CA SER A 95 -0.66 -12.65 6.89
C SER A 95 -1.48 -11.54 7.53
N ILE A 96 -0.99 -10.31 7.53
CA ILE A 96 -1.65 -9.14 8.14
C ILE A 96 -2.32 -8.28 7.08
N ILE A 97 -1.66 -8.09 5.93
CA ILE A 97 -2.16 -7.25 4.84
C ILE A 97 -2.40 -8.12 3.62
N PRO A 98 -3.65 -8.26 3.16
CA PRO A 98 -3.97 -9.11 2.01
C PRO A 98 -3.29 -8.63 0.73
N ILE A 99 -2.81 -9.57 -0.07
CA ILE A 99 -2.13 -9.31 -1.34
C ILE A 99 -2.92 -9.95 -2.47
N TYR A 100 -3.21 -9.18 -3.51
CA TYR A 100 -3.94 -9.64 -4.69
C TYR A 100 -3.08 -9.55 -5.94
N GLU A 101 -3.39 -10.37 -6.93
CA GLU A 101 -2.60 -10.42 -8.17
C GLU A 101 -2.74 -9.17 -9.03
N SER A 102 -3.87 -8.47 -8.91
CA SER A 102 -4.14 -7.27 -9.71
C SER A 102 -4.97 -6.27 -8.93
N THR A 103 -4.98 -5.03 -9.41
CA THR A 103 -5.85 -4.00 -8.85
C THR A 103 -7.31 -4.37 -9.00
N GLU A 104 -7.69 -4.98 -10.14
CA GLU A 104 -9.06 -5.40 -10.40
C GLU A 104 -9.52 -6.44 -9.37
N SER A 105 -8.69 -7.45 -9.08
CA SER A 105 -9.06 -8.46 -8.09
C SER A 105 -9.13 -7.89 -6.68
N ALA A 106 -8.28 -6.92 -6.36
CA ALA A 106 -8.35 -6.21 -5.08
C ALA A 106 -9.62 -5.36 -4.99
N LEU A 107 -9.98 -4.65 -6.05
CA LEU A 107 -11.20 -3.82 -6.08
C LEU A 107 -12.46 -4.66 -5.83
N SER A 108 -12.49 -5.90 -6.27
CA SER A 108 -13.65 -6.78 -6.08
C SER A 108 -13.89 -7.16 -4.62
N GLN A 109 -12.96 -6.81 -3.71
CA GLN A 109 -13.07 -7.10 -2.28
C GLN A 109 -13.76 -5.96 -1.50
N PHE A 110 -14.12 -4.88 -2.18
CA PHE A 110 -14.79 -3.74 -1.53
C PHE A 110 -16.27 -3.68 -1.82
#